data_c89d59827d4f7d361b9bdf5e5d0bdc42
#
_entry.id   c89d59827d4f7d361b9bdf5e5d0bdc42
#
_cell.length_a   1.000
_cell.length_b   1.000
_cell.length_c   1.000
_cell.angle_alpha   90.00
_cell.angle_beta   90.00
_cell.angle_gamma   90.00
#
_symmetry.space_group_name_H-M   'P 1'
#
loop_
_entity.id
_entity.type
_entity.pdbx_description
1 polymer ?
#
loop_
_entity_poly.entity_id
_entity_poly.type
_entity_poly.pdbx_seq_one_letter_code
_entity_poly.pdbx_strand_id
1 'polypeptide(L)'
;MSEESEPTDGLPAYAERVLEVAELIPAGRVLTYGDVAEWLEEGGPRQVGRVMALYGGAVPWWRVVRADGALLPGHELRALGHYQEESTPLREASRASEGHLPRLDMKRARWDGQAGAEAHK
;
A
#
# COMPACT_ATOMS: atom_id res chain seq x y z
N MET A 1 -34.50 1.56 -3.03
CA MET A 1 -34.11 1.64 -2.89
C MET A 1 -33.17 1.52 -2.61
N SER A 2 -33.28 1.28 -2.44
CA SER A 2 -32.47 1.23 -2.25
C SER A 2 -31.66 0.83 -2.10
N GLU A 3 -31.59 0.67 -2.12
CA GLU A 3 -30.99 0.35 -2.05
C GLU A 3 -30.08 0.07 -1.88
N GLU A 4 -30.17 0.10 -1.95
CA GLU A 4 -29.46 -0.07 -1.91
C GLU A 4 -28.55 -0.38 -1.50
N SER A 5 -28.58 -0.48 -1.32
CA SER A 5 -27.80 -0.71 -0.99
C SER A 5 -27.01 -1.12 -0.64
N GLU A 6 -26.98 -1.37 -0.61
CA GLU A 6 -26.26 -1.73 -0.24
C GLU A 6 -25.39 -1.92 0.18
N PRO A 7 -25.16 -1.82 -0.04
CA PRO A 7 -24.11 -2.01 0.52
C PRO A 7 -23.99 -2.81 1.52
N THR A 8 -24.59 -3.28 1.63
CA THR A 8 -24.71 -4.01 2.52
C THR A 8 -23.55 -4.56 3.02
N ASP A 9 -23.12 -5.21 2.72
CA ASP A 9 -21.99 -5.65 3.08
C ASP A 9 -21.16 -4.74 2.59
N GLY A 10 -21.71 -3.80 2.21
CA GLY A 10 -21.08 -3.11 1.48
C GLY A 10 -20.05 -2.23 1.79
N LEU A 11 -19.00 -2.39 1.18
CA LEU A 11 -17.98 -1.38 1.19
C LEU A 11 -18.42 -0.27 0.29
N PRO A 12 -18.09 0.98 0.63
CA PRO A 12 -18.28 2.06 -0.33
C PRO A 12 -17.55 1.74 -1.62
N ALA A 13 -18.09 2.17 -2.72
CA ALA A 13 -17.51 1.85 -4.02
C ALA A 13 -16.06 2.29 -4.14
N TYR A 14 -15.74 3.46 -3.61
CA TYR A 14 -14.36 3.94 -3.66
C TYR A 14 -13.44 3.01 -2.87
N ALA A 15 -13.91 2.57 -1.71
CA ALA A 15 -13.09 1.67 -0.89
C ALA A 15 -12.81 0.38 -1.62
N GLU A 16 -13.81 -0.16 -2.29
CA GLU A 16 -13.60 -1.37 -3.07
C GLU A 16 -12.51 -1.19 -4.09
N ARG A 17 -12.53 -0.06 -4.78
CA ARG A 17 -11.55 0.17 -5.83
C ARG A 17 -10.14 0.35 -5.27
N VAL A 18 -10.03 1.00 -4.11
CA VAL A 18 -8.73 1.13 -3.46
C VAL A 18 -8.18 -0.23 -3.10
N LEU A 19 -9.02 -1.08 -2.52
CA LEU A 19 -8.56 -2.40 -2.10
C LEU A 19 -8.18 -3.26 -3.29
N GLU A 20 -8.88 -3.11 -4.39
CA GLU A 20 -8.53 -3.84 -5.62
C GLU A 20 -7.15 -3.45 -6.11
N VAL A 21 -6.84 -2.16 -6.06
CA VAL A 21 -5.51 -1.72 -6.48
C VAL A 21 -4.45 -2.33 -5.57
N ALA A 22 -4.70 -2.34 -4.26
CA ALA A 22 -3.75 -2.91 -3.32
C ALA A 22 -3.43 -4.36 -3.70
N GLU A 23 -4.44 -5.09 -4.13
CA GLU A 23 -4.23 -6.48 -4.50
C GLU A 23 -3.52 -6.67 -5.81
N LEU A 24 -3.49 -5.65 -6.65
CA LEU A 24 -2.77 -5.73 -7.91
C LEU A 24 -1.27 -5.56 -7.72
N ILE A 25 -0.85 -4.94 -6.65
CA ILE A 25 0.57 -4.64 -6.44
C ILE A 25 1.33 -5.95 -6.24
N PRO A 26 2.36 -6.20 -7.04
CA PRO A 26 3.10 -7.45 -6.90
C PRO A 26 3.88 -7.52 -5.59
N ALA A 27 4.14 -8.72 -5.14
CA ALA A 27 5.00 -8.91 -3.98
C ALA A 27 6.35 -8.25 -4.23
N GLY A 28 6.88 -7.58 -3.24
CA GLY A 28 8.16 -6.90 -3.38
C GLY A 28 8.07 -5.48 -3.92
N ARG A 29 6.85 -5.02 -4.21
CA ARG A 29 6.65 -3.66 -4.72
C ARG A 29 5.64 -2.94 -3.87
N VAL A 30 5.65 -1.62 -3.98
CA VAL A 30 4.73 -0.78 -3.21
C VAL A 30 4.21 0.35 -4.08
N LEU A 31 3.06 0.90 -3.68
CA LEU A 31 2.55 2.16 -4.20
C LEU A 31 2.32 3.09 -3.02
N THR A 32 2.47 4.38 -3.25
CA THR A 32 2.11 5.33 -2.19
C THR A 32 0.61 5.56 -2.20
N TYR A 33 0.10 6.15 -1.13
CA TYR A 33 -1.32 6.52 -1.08
C TYR A 33 -1.67 7.41 -2.27
N GLY A 34 -0.79 8.35 -2.59
CA GLY A 34 -1.04 9.21 -3.74
C GLY A 34 -1.02 8.47 -5.06
N ASP A 35 -0.14 7.47 -5.18
CA ASP A 35 -0.10 6.66 -6.39
C ASP A 35 -1.42 5.93 -6.61
N VAL A 36 -2.01 5.40 -5.53
CA VAL A 36 -3.27 4.70 -5.66
C VAL A 36 -4.37 5.65 -6.11
N ALA A 37 -4.40 6.85 -5.52
CA ALA A 37 -5.39 7.84 -5.92
C ALA A 37 -5.24 8.20 -7.38
N GLU A 38 -4.01 8.39 -7.83
CA GLU A 38 -3.75 8.69 -9.23
C GLU A 38 -4.19 7.56 -10.15
N TRP A 39 -3.90 6.34 -9.74
CA TRP A 39 -4.31 5.17 -10.51
C TRP A 39 -5.81 5.17 -10.73
N LEU A 40 -6.55 5.50 -9.67
CA LEU A 40 -8.00 5.50 -9.74
C LEU A 40 -8.56 6.77 -10.35
N GLU A 41 -7.72 7.81 -10.45
CA GLU A 41 -8.15 9.11 -10.94
C GLU A 41 -9.29 9.66 -10.09
N GLU A 42 -9.19 9.41 -8.80
CA GLU A 42 -10.25 9.81 -7.90
C GLU A 42 -9.69 9.94 -6.49
N GLY A 43 -10.10 10.97 -5.77
CA GLY A 43 -9.66 11.16 -4.42
C GLY A 43 -8.23 11.61 -4.32
N GLY A 44 -7.68 11.47 -3.15
CA GLY A 44 -6.29 11.83 -2.90
C GLY A 44 -5.70 10.91 -1.86
N PRO A 45 -4.45 11.14 -1.49
CA PRO A 45 -3.77 10.23 -0.57
C PRO A 45 -4.48 10.10 0.78
N ARG A 46 -5.13 11.16 1.23
CA ARG A 46 -5.82 11.11 2.50
C ARG A 46 -6.99 10.14 2.47
N GLN A 47 -7.76 10.16 1.38
CA GLN A 47 -8.87 9.25 1.24
C GLN A 47 -8.41 7.81 1.13
N VAL A 48 -7.33 7.58 0.38
CA VAL A 48 -6.78 6.24 0.27
C VAL A 48 -6.32 5.76 1.63
N GLY A 49 -5.63 6.61 2.38
CA GLY A 49 -5.16 6.25 3.70
C GLY A 49 -6.31 5.88 4.62
N ARG A 50 -7.42 6.61 4.54
CA ARG A 50 -8.56 6.32 5.36
C ARG A 50 -9.17 4.96 5.02
N VAL A 51 -9.28 4.67 3.72
CA VAL A 51 -9.78 3.36 3.30
C VAL A 51 -8.90 2.25 3.84
N MET A 52 -7.58 2.42 3.71
CA MET A 52 -6.68 1.38 4.19
C MET A 52 -6.78 1.20 5.69
N ALA A 53 -6.94 2.29 6.42
CA ALA A 53 -7.07 2.19 7.87
C ALA A 53 -8.35 1.46 8.28
N LEU A 54 -9.42 1.69 7.55
CA LEU A 54 -10.71 1.12 7.93
C LEU A 54 -10.92 -0.28 7.38
N TYR A 55 -10.41 -0.55 6.19
CA TYR A 55 -10.77 -1.79 5.49
C TYR A 55 -9.59 -2.59 5.00
N GLY A 56 -8.37 -2.13 5.22
CA GLY A 56 -7.21 -2.73 4.58
C GLY A 56 -6.73 -4.05 5.15
N GLY A 57 -7.29 -4.49 6.26
CA GLY A 57 -6.73 -5.63 6.96
C GLY A 57 -6.73 -6.94 6.18
N ALA A 58 -7.60 -7.07 5.19
CA ALA A 58 -7.71 -8.31 4.43
C ALA A 58 -6.90 -8.32 3.14
N VAL A 59 -6.25 -7.23 2.82
CA VAL A 59 -5.44 -7.15 1.59
C VAL A 59 -4.00 -6.90 1.97
N PRO A 60 -3.05 -6.97 1.03
CA PRO A 60 -1.65 -6.71 1.37
C PRO A 60 -1.42 -5.24 1.67
N TRP A 61 -1.86 -4.82 2.83
CA TRP A 61 -1.84 -3.42 3.24
C TRP A 61 -0.43 -2.83 3.28
N TRP A 62 0.58 -3.67 3.51
CA TRP A 62 1.97 -3.20 3.60
C TRP A 62 2.50 -2.76 2.24
N ARG A 63 1.77 -3.00 1.17
CA ARG A 63 2.19 -2.58 -0.16
C ARG A 63 1.65 -1.21 -0.53
N VAL A 64 0.82 -0.59 0.34
CA VAL A 64 0.34 0.77 0.13
C VAL A 64 0.93 1.60 1.26
N VAL A 65 1.78 2.56 0.90
CA VAL A 65 2.70 3.14 1.87
C VAL A 65 2.75 4.66 1.79
N ARG A 66 3.43 5.23 2.75
CA ARG A 66 3.65 6.66 2.78
C ARG A 66 4.72 7.04 1.76
N ALA A 67 4.60 8.27 1.27
CA ALA A 67 5.51 8.73 0.23
C ALA A 67 6.97 8.73 0.67
N ASP A 68 7.23 8.91 1.95
CA ASP A 68 8.59 8.98 2.44
C ASP A 68 9.19 7.59 2.75
N GLY A 69 8.42 6.53 2.53
CA GLY A 69 8.92 5.19 2.76
C GLY A 69 8.97 4.76 4.22
N ALA A 70 8.45 5.59 5.12
CA ALA A 70 8.43 5.21 6.52
C ALA A 70 7.44 4.08 6.75
N LEU A 71 7.77 3.19 7.65
CA LEU A 71 6.88 2.09 7.96
C LEU A 71 5.66 2.60 8.71
N LEU A 72 4.54 1.91 8.54
CA LEU A 72 3.28 2.37 9.11
C LEU A 72 3.36 2.38 10.63
N PRO A 73 3.11 3.52 11.27
CA PRO A 73 3.20 3.60 12.72
C PRO A 73 2.27 2.60 13.41
N GLY A 74 2.79 1.93 14.41
CA GLY A 74 2.02 0.94 15.14
C GLY A 74 2.04 -0.44 14.52
N HIS A 75 2.52 -0.55 13.28
CA HIS A 75 2.55 -1.83 12.58
C HIS A 75 3.92 -2.12 11.99
N GLU A 76 4.92 -1.43 12.49
CA GLU A 76 6.25 -1.45 11.85
C GLU A 76 6.83 -2.85 11.74
N LEU A 77 6.76 -3.62 12.82
CA LEU A 77 7.40 -4.93 12.80
C LEU A 77 6.67 -5.90 11.91
N ARG A 78 5.35 -5.80 11.88
CA ARG A 78 4.58 -6.67 10.98
C ARG A 78 4.86 -6.33 9.54
N ALA A 79 4.90 -5.03 9.24
CA ALA A 79 5.21 -4.61 7.89
C ALA A 79 6.60 -5.07 7.48
N LEU A 80 7.55 -4.89 8.37
CA LEU A 80 8.93 -5.27 8.09
C LEU A 80 9.02 -6.77 7.79
N GLY A 81 8.31 -7.59 8.55
CA GLY A 81 8.28 -9.02 8.27
C GLY A 81 7.80 -9.34 6.88
N HIS A 82 6.74 -8.65 6.45
CA HIS A 82 6.24 -8.85 5.08
C HIS A 82 7.26 -8.41 4.04
N TYR A 83 7.89 -7.25 4.27
CA TYR A 83 8.87 -6.76 3.31
C TYR A 83 10.04 -7.72 3.18
N GLN A 84 10.48 -8.27 4.29
CA GLN A 84 11.60 -9.21 4.26
C GLN A 84 11.21 -10.49 3.53
N GLU A 85 10.01 -10.94 3.78
CA GLU A 85 9.50 -12.13 3.12
C GLU A 85 9.41 -11.97 1.61
N GLU A 86 9.05 -10.77 1.18
CA GLU A 86 8.85 -10.49 -0.25
C GLU A 86 10.08 -9.94 -0.92
N SER A 87 11.15 -9.75 -0.18
CA SER A 87 12.39 -9.15 -0.68
C SER A 87 12.15 -7.74 -1.22
N THR A 88 11.30 -7.00 -0.55
CA THR A 88 11.04 -5.61 -0.91
C THR A 88 12.29 -4.79 -0.63
N PRO A 89 12.74 -3.95 -1.56
CA PRO A 89 13.93 -3.15 -1.31
C PRO A 89 13.78 -2.22 -0.12
N LEU A 90 14.75 -2.29 0.78
CA LEU A 90 14.76 -1.47 1.98
C LEU A 90 16.05 -0.68 2.05
N ARG A 91 15.99 0.46 2.74
CA ARG A 91 17.18 1.24 3.04
C ARG A 91 17.52 1.02 4.51
N GLU A 92 18.80 0.84 4.76
CA GLU A 92 19.23 0.63 6.11
C GLU A 92 18.89 1.77 7.01
N ALA A 93 18.59 1.46 8.27
CA ALA A 93 18.28 2.49 9.24
C ALA A 93 19.49 3.35 9.52
N SER A 94 19.28 4.65 9.60
CA SER A 94 20.31 5.55 10.02
C SER A 94 20.50 5.41 11.52
N ARG A 95 21.72 5.56 11.97
CA ARG A 95 21.97 5.53 13.40
C ARG A 95 21.24 6.62 14.12
N ALA A 96 20.95 7.71 13.42
CA ALA A 96 20.22 8.80 14.02
C ALA A 96 18.73 8.52 14.10
N SER A 97 18.26 7.47 13.44
CA SER A 97 16.83 7.17 13.45
C SER A 97 16.41 6.58 14.75
N GLU A 98 15.26 7.01 15.21
CA GLU A 98 14.72 6.45 16.39
C GLU A 98 14.37 5.01 16.15
N GLY A 99 14.75 4.11 17.02
CA GLY A 99 14.45 2.70 16.87
C GLY A 99 15.22 2.00 15.79
N HIS A 100 16.00 2.72 15.03
CA HIS A 100 16.84 2.12 13.98
C HIS A 100 16.07 1.22 13.04
N LEU A 101 14.82 1.58 12.75
CA LEU A 101 14.03 0.81 11.77
C LEU A 101 14.37 1.26 10.37
N PRO A 102 14.42 0.33 9.43
CA PRO A 102 14.70 0.72 8.04
C PRO A 102 13.51 1.42 7.43
N ARG A 103 13.73 1.99 6.27
CA ARG A 103 12.68 2.56 5.46
C ARG A 103 12.65 1.85 4.14
N LEU A 104 11.52 1.98 3.45
CA LEU A 104 11.44 1.44 2.10
C LEU A 104 12.34 2.25 1.18
N ASP A 105 13.03 1.54 0.29
CA ASP A 105 13.81 2.19 -0.75
C ASP A 105 12.85 2.51 -1.89
N MET A 106 12.23 3.68 -1.83
CA MET A 106 11.14 4.00 -2.73
C MET A 106 11.57 4.02 -4.20
N LYS A 107 12.81 4.37 -4.46
CA LYS A 107 13.28 4.35 -5.84
C LYS A 107 13.21 2.97 -6.43
N ARG A 108 13.52 1.96 -5.63
CA ARG A 108 13.58 0.59 -6.12
C ARG A 108 12.32 -0.20 -5.86
N ALA A 109 11.59 0.16 -4.82
CA ALA A 109 10.41 -0.61 -4.43
C ALA A 109 9.15 -0.16 -5.12
N ARG A 110 9.08 1.08 -5.57
CA ARG A 110 7.86 1.63 -6.12
C ARG A 110 7.49 0.94 -7.42
N TRP A 111 6.26 0.47 -7.48
CA TRP A 111 5.76 -0.24 -8.64
C TRP A 111 5.43 0.74 -9.75
N ASP A 112 5.77 0.39 -10.96
CA ASP A 112 5.49 1.25 -12.10
C ASP A 112 4.12 0.97 -12.71
N GLY A 113 3.37 0.06 -12.12
CA GLY A 113 2.03 -0.23 -12.60
C GLY A 113 1.95 -1.21 -13.73
N GLN A 114 3.09 -1.81 -14.10
CA GLN A 114 3.09 -2.70 -15.23
C GLN A 114 3.19 -4.13 -14.79
N ALA A 115 2.04 -4.76 -14.63
CA ALA A 115 2.01 -6.11 -14.14
C ALA A 115 2.75 -7.07 -15.04
N GLY A 116 2.71 -6.82 -16.31
CA GLY A 116 3.32 -7.75 -17.23
C GLY A 116 4.80 -7.65 -17.36
N ALA A 117 5.39 -6.66 -16.77
CA ALA A 117 6.79 -6.42 -16.97
C ALA A 117 7.63 -7.56 -16.52
N GLU A 118 7.24 -8.19 -15.45
CA GLU A 118 8.01 -9.26 -14.98
C GLU A 118 7.87 -10.45 -15.79
N ALA A 119 6.79 -10.59 -16.46
CA ALA A 119 6.56 -11.77 -17.21
C ALA A 119 7.44 -11.85 -18.40
N HIS A 120 8.03 -10.78 -18.75
CA HIS A 120 8.81 -10.77 -19.88
C HIS A 120 10.16 -11.15 -19.68
N LYS A 121 10.47 -11.36 -18.56
CA LYS A 121 11.78 -11.57 -18.38
C LYS A 121 12.13 -12.77 -18.38
#